data_09eafc0d333b94a1e2abc60cf9d20c8b
#
_entry.id   09eafc0d333b94a1e2abc60cf9d20c8b
#
_cell.length_a   1.000
_cell.length_b   1.000
_cell.length_c   1.000
_cell.angle_alpha   90.00
_cell.angle_beta   90.00
_cell.angle_gamma   90.00
#
_symmetry.space_group_name_H-M   'P 1'
#
loop_
_entity.id
_entity.type
_entity.pdbx_description
1 polymer ?
#
loop_
_entity_poly.entity_id
_entity_poly.type
_entity_poly.pdbx_seq_one_letter_code
_entity_poly.pdbx_strand_id
1 'polypeptide(L)'
;MDRLIYLSMSGAKATLQRQDVLAHNLANASTNGFRAEMAAFRAVPVRGDGASTRAYALESTIGYDSAGGPVQSTGRELDVALKGNAWLVVQGNDGIEAYTRAGALEVDNQGQLVTATGRLVLGDGGPITIPAGAQVEIAGDGTVSAGVGSARPQAVGRLKLVTPEGALQRGDDGLFRAADGNALDADPQARLQAGALEGSNVSPVETMVAMIAASRQFEQQMKSLQTAETRDQAASRLLSPS
;
A
#
# COMPACT_ATOMS: atom_id res chain seq x y z
N MET A 1 -31.39 -26.46 -3.99
CA MET A 1 -31.38 -25.27 -3.07
C MET A 1 -29.99 -24.92 -2.55
N ASP A 2 -29.10 -25.86 -2.45
CA ASP A 2 -27.70 -25.76 -2.02
C ASP A 2 -26.88 -24.65 -2.73
N ARG A 3 -27.11 -24.42 -4.02
CA ARG A 3 -26.34 -23.43 -4.80
C ARG A 3 -26.57 -21.96 -4.42
N LEU A 4 -27.66 -21.61 -3.75
CA LEU A 4 -27.97 -20.23 -3.35
C LEU A 4 -27.17 -19.85 -2.10
N ILE A 5 -26.98 -20.80 -1.20
CA ILE A 5 -26.13 -20.67 0.00
C ILE A 5 -24.69 -20.38 -0.41
N TYR A 6 -24.14 -21.15 -1.36
CA TYR A 6 -22.77 -20.93 -1.85
C TYR A 6 -22.58 -19.57 -2.53
N LEU A 7 -23.59 -19.09 -3.28
CA LEU A 7 -23.55 -17.77 -3.91
C LEU A 7 -23.53 -16.65 -2.87
N SER A 8 -24.43 -16.72 -1.87
CA SER A 8 -24.49 -15.73 -0.80
C SER A 8 -23.22 -15.77 0.07
N MET A 9 -22.67 -16.96 0.31
CA MET A 9 -21.40 -17.12 1.03
C MET A 9 -20.21 -16.53 0.26
N SER A 10 -20.16 -16.72 -1.06
CA SER A 10 -19.15 -16.08 -1.91
C SER A 10 -19.27 -14.55 -1.88
N GLY A 11 -20.51 -14.01 -1.96
CA GLY A 11 -20.76 -12.59 -1.84
C GLY A 11 -20.38 -12.02 -0.47
N ALA A 12 -20.68 -12.74 0.61
CA ALA A 12 -20.31 -12.35 1.96
C ALA A 12 -18.78 -12.34 2.13
N LYS A 13 -18.07 -13.36 1.62
CA LYS A 13 -16.60 -13.41 1.63
C LYS A 13 -15.98 -12.24 0.86
N ALA A 14 -16.48 -11.97 -0.34
CA ALA A 14 -15.99 -10.83 -1.14
C ALA A 14 -16.21 -9.49 -0.43
N THR A 15 -17.33 -9.34 0.29
CA THR A 15 -17.61 -8.13 1.06
C THR A 15 -16.70 -7.98 2.27
N LEU A 16 -16.37 -9.08 2.97
CA LEU A 16 -15.40 -9.08 4.06
C LEU A 16 -14.01 -8.67 3.57
N GLN A 17 -13.54 -9.25 2.48
CA GLN A 17 -12.25 -8.91 1.89
C GLN A 17 -12.18 -7.42 1.50
N ARG A 18 -13.28 -6.89 0.93
CA ARG A 18 -13.38 -5.44 0.67
C ARG A 18 -13.31 -4.63 1.95
N GLN A 19 -13.92 -5.07 3.05
CA GLN A 19 -13.81 -4.40 4.34
C GLN A 19 -12.37 -4.40 4.86
N ASP A 20 -11.64 -5.51 4.70
CA ASP A 20 -10.24 -5.62 5.11
C ASP A 20 -9.36 -4.60 4.36
N VAL A 21 -9.52 -4.48 3.04
CA VAL A 21 -8.81 -3.48 2.23
C VAL A 21 -9.16 -2.04 2.66
N LEU A 22 -10.46 -1.76 2.88
CA LEU A 22 -10.90 -0.44 3.33
C LEU A 22 -10.39 -0.12 4.74
N ALA A 23 -10.37 -1.09 5.65
CA ALA A 23 -9.83 -0.94 7.00
C ALA A 23 -8.32 -0.67 6.96
N HIS A 24 -7.58 -1.40 6.12
CA HIS A 24 -6.16 -1.20 5.90
C HIS A 24 -5.87 0.21 5.33
N ASN A 25 -6.62 0.64 4.32
CA ASN A 25 -6.48 1.98 3.77
C ASN A 25 -6.79 3.06 4.82
N LEU A 26 -7.87 2.89 5.59
CA LEU A 26 -8.24 3.84 6.64
C LEU A 26 -7.18 3.94 7.74
N ALA A 27 -6.63 2.81 8.19
CA ALA A 27 -5.56 2.78 9.18
C ALA A 27 -4.30 3.53 8.71
N ASN A 28 -4.06 3.57 7.41
CA ASN A 28 -2.91 4.23 6.80
C ASN A 28 -3.24 5.59 6.15
N ALA A 29 -4.42 6.15 6.44
CA ALA A 29 -4.83 7.44 5.86
C ALA A 29 -3.94 8.63 6.31
N SER A 30 -3.23 8.51 7.44
CA SER A 30 -2.26 9.49 7.93
C SER A 30 -0.79 9.05 7.74
N THR A 31 -0.54 7.91 7.11
CA THR A 31 0.82 7.40 6.88
C THR A 31 1.45 8.09 5.69
N ASN A 32 2.61 8.74 5.89
CA ASN A 32 3.33 9.43 4.84
C ASN A 32 3.76 8.47 3.72
N GLY A 33 3.52 8.88 2.48
CA GLY A 33 3.86 8.11 1.29
C GLY A 33 3.02 6.85 1.06
N PHE A 34 1.93 6.68 1.82
CA PHE A 34 1.04 5.54 1.63
C PHE A 34 0.26 5.64 0.32
N ARG A 35 0.15 4.52 -0.37
CA ARG A 35 -0.67 4.34 -1.56
C ARG A 35 -1.85 3.43 -1.24
N ALA A 36 -3.06 3.88 -1.54
CA ALA A 36 -4.28 3.12 -1.32
C ALA A 36 -4.22 1.77 -2.03
N GLU A 37 -4.55 0.72 -1.33
CA GLU A 37 -4.72 -0.61 -1.90
C GLU A 37 -6.04 -0.67 -2.67
N MET A 38 -6.01 -1.27 -3.87
CA MET A 38 -7.18 -1.45 -4.73
C MET A 38 -7.53 -2.92 -4.85
N ALA A 39 -8.79 -3.25 -4.56
CA ALA A 39 -9.35 -4.56 -4.82
C ALA A 39 -10.37 -4.49 -5.95
N ALA A 40 -10.31 -5.42 -6.89
CA ALA A 40 -11.35 -5.61 -7.88
C ALA A 40 -11.98 -6.98 -7.74
N PHE A 41 -13.23 -7.06 -8.08
CA PHE A 41 -13.99 -8.30 -8.11
C PHE A 41 -14.28 -8.68 -9.55
N ARG A 42 -13.94 -9.91 -9.90
CA ARG A 42 -14.29 -10.48 -11.20
C ARG A 42 -15.46 -11.44 -11.05
N ALA A 43 -16.52 -11.21 -11.82
CA ALA A 43 -17.62 -12.15 -11.93
C ALA A 43 -17.17 -13.37 -12.74
N VAL A 44 -17.19 -14.55 -12.12
CA VAL A 44 -16.89 -15.82 -12.78
C VAL A 44 -18.20 -16.59 -12.94
N PRO A 45 -18.70 -16.79 -14.20
CA PRO A 45 -19.93 -17.53 -14.43
C PRO A 45 -19.79 -18.99 -13.99
N VAL A 46 -20.82 -19.48 -13.32
CA VAL A 46 -20.91 -20.90 -12.94
C VAL A 46 -21.20 -21.72 -14.20
N ARG A 47 -20.25 -22.57 -14.60
CA ARG A 47 -20.45 -23.51 -15.71
C ARG A 47 -21.06 -24.80 -15.17
N GLY A 48 -22.09 -25.35 -15.88
CA GLY A 48 -22.77 -26.59 -15.56
C GLY A 48 -23.93 -26.82 -16.53
N ASP A 49 -24.60 -27.97 -16.44
CA ASP A 49 -25.77 -28.27 -17.26
C ASP A 49 -26.89 -27.29 -16.94
N GLY A 50 -27.36 -26.56 -17.96
CA GLY A 50 -28.43 -25.57 -17.89
C GLY A 50 -27.96 -24.13 -18.16
N ALA A 51 -28.91 -23.17 -18.08
CA ALA A 51 -28.64 -21.76 -18.33
C ALA A 51 -27.67 -21.18 -17.30
N SER A 52 -26.59 -20.57 -17.77
CA SER A 52 -25.53 -19.90 -16.94
C SER A 52 -26.03 -18.54 -16.41
N THR A 53 -26.98 -18.56 -15.47
CA THR A 53 -27.59 -17.35 -14.88
C THR A 53 -26.91 -16.90 -13.57
N ARG A 54 -25.83 -17.57 -13.14
CA ARG A 54 -25.18 -17.35 -11.84
C ARG A 54 -23.70 -17.08 -12.03
N ALA A 55 -23.18 -16.14 -11.23
CA ALA A 55 -21.75 -15.83 -11.21
C ALA A 55 -21.25 -15.76 -9.76
N TYR A 56 -20.04 -16.24 -9.52
CA TYR A 56 -19.30 -16.02 -8.29
C TYR A 56 -18.51 -14.72 -8.40
N ALA A 57 -18.47 -13.96 -7.31
CA ALA A 57 -17.52 -12.87 -7.17
C ALA A 57 -16.19 -13.46 -6.66
N LEU A 58 -15.15 -13.38 -7.50
CA LEU A 58 -13.78 -13.67 -7.07
C LEU A 58 -13.05 -12.34 -6.95
N GLU A 59 -12.41 -12.14 -5.81
CA GLU A 59 -11.51 -11.03 -5.62
C GLU A 59 -10.25 -11.24 -6.45
N SER A 60 -9.80 -10.17 -7.06
CA SER A 60 -8.49 -10.07 -7.67
C SER A 60 -7.89 -8.77 -7.13
N THR A 61 -6.86 -8.86 -6.31
CA THR A 61 -6.08 -7.68 -5.90
C THR A 61 -5.46 -7.09 -7.15
N ILE A 62 -5.83 -5.86 -7.49
CA ILE A 62 -5.33 -5.19 -8.71
C ILE A 62 -3.99 -4.52 -8.44
N GLY A 63 -3.69 -4.19 -7.18
CA GLY A 63 -2.49 -3.47 -6.80
C GLY A 63 -2.79 -2.25 -5.94
N TYR A 64 -2.19 -1.12 -6.27
CA TYR A 64 -2.31 0.12 -5.52
C TYR A 64 -2.68 1.28 -6.46
N ASP A 65 -3.28 2.32 -5.88
CA ASP A 65 -3.52 3.58 -6.59
C ASP A 65 -2.20 4.35 -6.72
N SER A 66 -1.77 4.58 -7.96
CA SER A 66 -0.53 5.30 -8.27
C SER A 66 -0.63 6.82 -8.09
N ALA A 67 -1.83 7.37 -7.90
CA ALA A 67 -2.02 8.79 -7.67
C ALA A 67 -1.25 9.28 -6.44
N GLY A 68 -0.63 10.46 -6.54
CA GLY A 68 0.10 11.08 -5.43
C GLY A 68 -0.82 11.55 -4.31
N GLY A 69 -0.34 11.47 -3.06
CA GLY A 69 -0.96 12.13 -1.93
C GLY A 69 -0.66 13.65 -1.89
N PRO A 70 -1.31 14.42 -1.02
CA PRO A 70 -1.01 15.84 -0.84
C PRO A 70 0.40 16.03 -0.29
N VAL A 71 1.14 16.98 -0.85
CA VAL A 71 2.47 17.35 -0.35
C VAL A 71 2.34 18.47 0.66
N GLN A 72 2.90 18.27 1.85
CA GLN A 72 2.90 19.23 2.95
C GLN A 72 4.32 19.65 3.29
N SER A 73 4.58 20.95 3.37
CA SER A 73 5.85 21.48 3.84
C SER A 73 5.96 21.32 5.34
N THR A 74 7.02 20.68 5.81
CA THR A 74 7.32 20.46 7.24
C THR A 74 8.44 21.38 7.73
N GLY A 75 9.29 21.85 6.82
CA GLY A 75 10.48 22.64 7.13
C GLY A 75 11.62 21.84 7.79
N ARG A 76 11.48 20.50 7.96
CA ARG A 76 12.53 19.64 8.49
C ARG A 76 13.45 19.18 7.36
N GLU A 77 14.75 19.38 7.52
CA GLU A 77 15.77 19.11 6.48
C GLU A 77 15.81 17.64 6.03
N LEU A 78 15.48 16.71 6.93
CA LEU A 78 15.46 15.28 6.66
C LEU A 78 14.10 14.77 6.09
N ASP A 79 13.13 15.64 5.89
CA ASP A 79 11.88 15.30 5.25
C ASP A 79 11.97 15.53 3.75
N VAL A 80 11.61 14.53 2.97
CA VAL A 80 11.65 14.60 1.51
C VAL A 80 10.33 14.17 0.89
N ALA A 81 9.84 14.90 -0.09
CA ALA A 81 8.72 14.50 -0.93
C ALA A 81 9.24 14.19 -2.34
N LEU A 82 8.96 12.99 -2.82
CA LEU A 82 9.40 12.54 -4.13
C LEU A 82 8.53 13.12 -5.24
N LYS A 83 9.14 13.66 -6.29
CA LYS A 83 8.40 14.25 -7.42
C LYS A 83 8.06 13.20 -8.49
N GLY A 84 6.90 13.37 -9.12
CA GLY A 84 6.45 12.48 -10.19
C GLY A 84 6.31 11.03 -9.73
N ASN A 85 6.77 10.09 -10.54
CA ASN A 85 6.73 8.65 -10.26
C ASN A 85 8.06 8.11 -9.66
N ALA A 86 8.85 8.96 -9.02
CA ALA A 86 10.10 8.54 -8.39
C ALA A 86 9.83 7.81 -7.07
N TRP A 87 10.68 6.84 -6.72
CA TRP A 87 10.62 6.09 -5.49
C TRP A 87 11.98 6.12 -4.80
N LEU A 88 11.95 6.15 -3.47
CA LEU A 88 13.14 6.04 -2.63
C LEU A 88 13.51 4.57 -2.43
N VAL A 89 14.78 4.25 -2.59
CA VAL A 89 15.27 2.89 -2.38
C VAL A 89 15.67 2.71 -0.92
N VAL A 90 15.16 1.64 -0.32
CA VAL A 90 15.45 1.24 1.05
C VAL A 90 15.80 -0.24 1.09
N GLN A 91 16.45 -0.66 2.17
CA GLN A 91 16.73 -2.07 2.39
C GLN A 91 15.55 -2.73 3.12
N GLY A 92 15.00 -3.80 2.52
CA GLY A 92 13.99 -4.64 3.14
C GLY A 92 14.53 -5.47 4.30
N ASN A 93 13.66 -6.14 5.05
CA ASN A 93 14.06 -7.07 6.13
C ASN A 93 14.84 -8.28 5.62
N ASP A 94 14.65 -8.61 4.36
CA ASP A 94 15.32 -9.68 3.63
C ASP A 94 16.70 -9.28 3.08
N GLY A 95 17.12 -8.03 3.33
CA GLY A 95 18.37 -7.46 2.81
C GLY A 95 18.30 -7.04 1.34
N ILE A 96 17.15 -7.24 0.67
CA ILE A 96 16.93 -6.89 -0.73
C ILE A 96 16.45 -5.45 -0.85
N GLU A 97 16.74 -4.82 -1.99
CA GLU A 97 16.22 -3.48 -2.31
C GLU A 97 14.69 -3.49 -2.40
N ALA A 98 14.09 -2.50 -1.78
CA ALA A 98 12.67 -2.25 -1.83
C ALA A 98 12.41 -0.74 -1.98
N TYR A 99 11.21 -0.38 -2.37
CA TYR A 99 10.86 0.97 -2.76
C TYR A 99 9.76 1.53 -1.87
N THR A 100 9.90 2.82 -1.53
CA THR A 100 8.93 3.52 -0.69
C THR A 100 8.74 4.97 -1.14
N ARG A 101 7.58 5.52 -0.81
CA ARG A 101 7.30 6.97 -0.94
C ARG A 101 7.37 7.67 0.42
N ALA A 102 7.64 6.93 1.50
CA ALA A 102 7.80 7.48 2.84
C ALA A 102 9.12 8.25 2.93
N GLY A 103 9.05 9.57 2.98
CA GLY A 103 10.21 10.45 2.97
C GLY A 103 10.54 11.06 4.32
N ALA A 104 9.94 10.62 5.42
CA ALA A 104 10.36 11.00 6.76
C ALA A 104 11.63 10.22 7.13
N LEU A 105 12.79 10.90 7.08
CA LEU A 105 14.08 10.28 7.31
C LEU A 105 14.64 10.67 8.67
N GLU A 106 15.48 9.81 9.23
CA GLU A 106 16.16 10.00 10.52
C GLU A 106 17.59 9.45 10.44
N VAL A 107 18.44 9.89 11.34
CA VAL A 107 19.78 9.33 11.50
C VAL A 107 19.76 8.46 12.76
N ASP A 108 20.11 7.20 12.61
CA ASP A 108 20.13 6.25 13.71
C ASP A 108 21.34 6.44 14.62
N ASN A 109 21.42 5.64 15.69
CA ASN A 109 22.53 5.69 16.65
C ASN A 109 23.88 5.23 16.06
N GLN A 110 23.87 4.61 14.88
CA GLN A 110 25.07 4.18 14.15
C GLN A 110 25.50 5.20 13.10
N GLY A 111 24.76 6.31 13.00
CA GLY A 111 24.98 7.35 11.99
C GLY A 111 24.44 6.97 10.62
N GLN A 112 23.58 5.96 10.50
CA GLN A 112 23.00 5.58 9.21
C GLN A 112 21.69 6.32 8.95
N LEU A 113 21.46 6.68 7.70
CA LEU A 113 20.21 7.28 7.29
C LEU A 113 19.12 6.20 7.18
N VAL A 114 18.05 6.36 7.95
CA VAL A 114 16.93 5.42 8.03
C VAL A 114 15.61 6.13 7.81
N THR A 115 14.59 5.37 7.43
CA THR A 115 13.19 5.86 7.45
C THR A 115 12.66 5.89 8.89
N ALA A 116 11.54 6.57 9.13
CA ALA A 116 10.86 6.58 10.44
C ALA A 116 10.46 5.15 10.92
N THR A 117 10.40 4.17 10.01
CA THR A 117 10.17 2.75 10.32
C THR A 117 11.46 1.95 10.57
N GLY A 118 12.64 2.63 10.60
CA GLY A 118 13.94 2.00 10.86
C GLY A 118 14.54 1.25 9.67
N ARG A 119 14.08 1.48 8.43
CA ARG A 119 14.65 0.89 7.23
C ARG A 119 15.85 1.69 6.76
N LEU A 120 16.96 1.01 6.44
CA LEU A 120 18.15 1.67 5.88
C LEU A 120 17.83 2.29 4.53
N VAL A 121 18.17 3.55 4.37
CA VAL A 121 18.04 4.25 3.09
C VAL A 121 19.30 3.99 2.26
N LEU A 122 19.09 3.56 1.03
CA LEU A 122 20.17 3.26 0.13
C LEU A 122 20.50 4.46 -0.78
N GLY A 123 21.79 4.71 -0.90
CA GLY A 123 22.33 5.59 -1.93
C GLY A 123 22.91 4.81 -3.11
N ASP A 124 23.47 5.53 -4.08
CA ASP A 124 24.11 4.93 -5.27
C ASP A 124 25.27 3.99 -4.91
N GLY A 125 25.91 4.19 -3.74
CA GLY A 125 27.03 3.37 -3.23
C GLY A 125 26.66 2.44 -2.07
N GLY A 126 25.39 2.26 -1.74
CA GLY A 126 24.94 1.49 -0.58
C GLY A 126 24.37 2.37 0.54
N PRO A 127 24.29 1.89 1.79
CA PRO A 127 23.75 2.66 2.91
C PRO A 127 24.51 3.97 3.13
N ILE A 128 23.78 5.06 3.38
CA ILE A 128 24.34 6.39 3.57
C ILE A 128 24.68 6.57 5.05
N THR A 129 25.96 6.90 5.33
CA THR A 129 26.44 7.13 6.70
C THR A 129 26.71 8.61 6.92
N ILE A 130 26.15 9.15 7.99
CA ILE A 130 26.26 10.54 8.41
C ILE A 130 27.26 10.65 9.57
N PRO A 131 28.25 11.56 9.52
CA PRO A 131 29.16 11.80 10.64
C PRO A 131 28.42 12.24 11.91
N ALA A 132 28.84 11.78 13.05
CA ALA A 132 28.21 12.12 14.32
C ALA A 132 28.20 13.64 14.57
N GLY A 133 27.03 14.17 14.95
CA GLY A 133 26.82 15.60 15.21
C GLY A 133 26.80 16.49 13.96
N ALA A 134 26.76 15.92 12.78
CA ALA A 134 26.65 16.70 11.55
C ALA A 134 25.21 17.18 11.32
N GLN A 135 25.06 18.40 10.80
CA GLN A 135 23.84 18.87 10.20
C GLN A 135 23.76 18.28 8.79
N VAL A 136 22.59 17.76 8.44
CA VAL A 136 22.35 17.08 7.17
C VAL A 136 21.43 17.91 6.32
N GLU A 137 21.82 18.14 5.07
CA GLU A 137 21.01 18.82 4.06
C GLU A 137 20.81 17.89 2.86
N ILE A 138 19.59 17.81 2.37
CA ILE A 138 19.24 16.99 1.20
C ILE A 138 18.85 17.92 0.05
N ALA A 139 19.59 17.85 -1.04
CA ALA A 139 19.33 18.66 -2.23
C ALA A 139 18.22 18.04 -3.09
N GLY A 140 17.61 18.85 -3.96
CA GLY A 140 16.49 18.41 -4.82
C GLY A 140 16.83 17.31 -5.86
N ASP A 141 18.09 17.01 -6.07
CA ASP A 141 18.61 15.91 -6.91
C ASP A 141 18.90 14.63 -6.09
N GLY A 142 18.65 14.64 -4.77
CA GLY A 142 18.93 13.53 -3.88
C GLY A 142 20.34 13.54 -3.26
N THR A 143 21.19 14.55 -3.54
CA THR A 143 22.50 14.66 -2.91
C THR A 143 22.32 14.95 -1.42
N VAL A 144 22.96 14.12 -0.58
CA VAL A 144 23.01 14.26 0.87
C VAL A 144 24.33 14.89 1.26
N SER A 145 24.27 16.06 1.89
CA SER A 145 25.42 16.78 2.39
C SER A 145 25.42 16.82 3.91
N ALA A 146 26.57 16.67 4.52
CA ALA A 146 26.72 16.72 5.97
C ALA A 146 27.83 17.68 6.35
N GLY A 147 27.58 18.53 7.37
CA GLY A 147 28.56 19.49 7.91
C GLY A 147 28.62 19.41 9.43
N VAL A 148 29.83 19.39 9.98
CA VAL A 148 30.05 19.38 11.44
C VAL A 148 30.47 20.78 11.90
N GLY A 149 29.68 21.36 12.79
CA GLY A 149 29.96 22.71 13.34
C GLY A 149 29.91 23.79 12.26
N SER A 150 30.99 24.58 12.12
CA SER A 150 31.10 25.66 11.11
C SER A 150 31.75 25.22 9.80
N ALA A 151 32.02 23.91 9.63
CA ALA A 151 32.58 23.40 8.40
C ALA A 151 31.55 23.47 7.27
N ARG A 152 32.03 23.70 6.04
CA ARG A 152 31.14 23.65 4.86
C ARG A 152 30.60 22.25 4.71
N PRO A 153 29.28 22.09 4.46
CA PRO A 153 28.67 20.79 4.15
C PRO A 153 29.41 20.11 3.00
N GLN A 154 29.74 18.84 3.17
CA GLN A 154 30.33 18.00 2.14
C GLN A 154 29.35 16.91 1.74
N ALA A 155 29.29 16.56 0.47
CA ALA A 155 28.46 15.46 -0.01
C ALA A 155 28.97 14.13 0.58
N VAL A 156 28.10 13.44 1.31
CA VAL A 156 28.37 12.13 1.93
C VAL A 156 27.76 10.99 1.11
N GLY A 157 26.84 11.30 0.21
CA GLY A 157 26.20 10.33 -0.69
C GLY A 157 25.09 10.97 -1.50
N ARG A 158 24.46 10.16 -2.30
CA ARG A 158 23.25 10.53 -3.04
C ARG A 158 22.19 9.45 -2.83
N LEU A 159 20.97 9.85 -2.52
CA LEU A 159 19.82 8.95 -2.39
C LEU A 159 19.60 8.21 -3.73
N LYS A 160 19.52 6.90 -3.68
CA LYS A 160 19.13 6.12 -4.85
C LYS A 160 17.63 6.32 -5.09
N LEU A 161 17.29 7.05 -6.13
CA LEU A 161 15.93 7.27 -6.60
C LEU A 161 15.70 6.46 -7.86
N VAL A 162 14.54 5.82 -7.97
CA VAL A 162 14.19 4.99 -9.13
C VAL A 162 12.84 5.42 -9.69
N THR A 163 12.67 5.31 -10.98
CA THR A 163 11.38 5.54 -11.65
C THR A 163 10.97 4.26 -12.37
N PRO A 164 10.04 3.48 -11.78
CA PRO A 164 9.64 2.22 -12.38
C PRO A 164 8.85 2.45 -13.68
N GLU A 165 9.17 1.68 -14.72
CA GLU A 165 8.42 1.66 -15.99
C GLU A 165 7.13 0.84 -15.89
N GLY A 166 7.07 -0.13 -14.95
CA GLY A 166 5.93 -1.00 -14.70
C GLY A 166 5.33 -0.82 -13.31
N ALA A 167 4.22 -1.50 -13.06
CA ALA A 167 3.59 -1.52 -11.74
C ALA A 167 4.48 -2.28 -10.73
N LEU A 168 4.70 -1.66 -9.58
CA LEU A 168 5.35 -2.32 -8.46
C LEU A 168 4.35 -3.22 -7.72
N GLN A 169 4.86 -4.24 -7.06
CA GLN A 169 4.07 -5.10 -6.18
C GLN A 169 4.34 -4.71 -4.73
N ARG A 170 3.27 -4.61 -3.94
CA ARG A 170 3.38 -4.37 -2.50
C ARG A 170 3.67 -5.66 -1.78
N GLY A 171 4.69 -5.67 -0.94
CA GLY A 171 4.99 -6.77 -0.03
C GLY A 171 4.23 -6.66 1.29
N ASP A 172 4.25 -7.73 2.07
CA ASP A 172 3.63 -7.80 3.41
C ASP A 172 4.29 -6.83 4.41
N ASP A 173 5.51 -6.39 4.12
CA ASP A 173 6.27 -5.39 4.90
C ASP A 173 5.87 -3.94 4.58
N GLY A 174 4.89 -3.74 3.70
CA GLY A 174 4.40 -2.44 3.24
C GLY A 174 5.31 -1.73 2.23
N LEU A 175 6.45 -2.32 1.89
CA LEU A 175 7.36 -1.83 0.85
C LEU A 175 6.96 -2.36 -0.52
N PHE A 176 7.46 -1.71 -1.55
CA PHE A 176 7.17 -2.08 -2.92
C PHE A 176 8.41 -2.72 -3.57
N ARG A 177 8.17 -3.64 -4.49
CA ARG A 177 9.21 -4.35 -5.26
C ARG A 177 8.81 -4.42 -6.72
N ALA A 178 9.80 -4.53 -7.60
CA ALA A 178 9.53 -4.81 -9.01
C ALA A 178 8.91 -6.21 -9.17
N ALA A 179 7.99 -6.35 -10.11
CA ALA A 179 7.26 -7.61 -10.32
C ALA A 179 8.16 -8.79 -10.71
N ASP A 180 9.30 -8.50 -11.31
CA ASP A 180 10.34 -9.48 -11.70
C ASP A 180 11.34 -9.79 -10.58
N GLY A 181 11.23 -9.09 -9.43
CA GLY A 181 12.12 -9.25 -8.28
C GLY A 181 13.52 -8.65 -8.46
N ASN A 182 13.80 -8.00 -9.58
CA ASN A 182 15.10 -7.38 -9.83
C ASN A 182 15.18 -5.99 -9.20
N ALA A 183 16.41 -5.57 -8.84
CA ALA A 183 16.67 -4.20 -8.45
C ALA A 183 16.53 -3.27 -9.66
N LEU A 184 15.89 -2.11 -9.43
CA LEU A 184 15.76 -1.08 -10.45
C LEU A 184 17.00 -0.20 -10.50
N ASP A 185 17.34 0.26 -11.69
CA ASP A 185 18.45 1.20 -11.89
C ASP A 185 18.10 2.59 -11.32
N ALA A 186 19.11 3.29 -10.82
CA ALA A 186 18.97 4.66 -10.37
C ALA A 186 18.58 5.58 -11.52
N ASP A 187 17.58 6.44 -11.29
CA ASP A 187 17.15 7.45 -12.24
C ASP A 187 17.83 8.80 -11.94
N PRO A 188 18.79 9.24 -12.76
CA PRO A 188 19.49 10.52 -12.56
C PRO A 188 18.58 11.74 -12.80
N GLN A 189 17.43 11.55 -13.46
CA GLN A 189 16.43 12.59 -13.70
C GLN A 189 15.41 12.72 -12.57
N ALA A 190 15.32 11.72 -11.69
CA ALA A 190 14.43 11.76 -10.53
C ALA A 190 14.75 12.97 -9.65
N ARG A 191 13.72 13.59 -9.11
CA ARG A 191 13.82 14.79 -8.25
C ARG A 191 12.96 14.62 -7.02
N LEU A 192 13.36 15.30 -5.97
CA LEU A 192 12.62 15.41 -4.72
C LEU A 192 12.47 16.87 -4.29
N GLN A 193 11.65 17.09 -3.30
CA GLN A 193 11.51 18.37 -2.61
C GLN A 193 11.91 18.13 -1.14
N ALA A 194 12.96 18.80 -0.70
CA ALA A 194 13.36 18.78 0.71
C ALA A 194 12.41 19.65 1.57
N GLY A 195 12.36 19.35 2.86
CA GLY A 195 11.51 20.05 3.81
C GLY A 195 10.00 19.83 3.59
N ALA A 196 9.62 18.74 2.94
CA ALA A 196 8.24 18.40 2.68
C ALA A 196 8.02 16.88 2.77
N LEU A 197 6.79 16.49 3.06
CA LEU A 197 6.37 15.08 3.06
C LEU A 197 5.17 14.89 2.12
N GLU A 198 5.15 13.77 1.45
CA GLU A 198 3.97 13.31 0.74
C GLU A 198 3.06 12.55 1.71
N GLY A 199 1.80 12.99 1.84
CA GLY A 199 0.80 12.30 2.66
C GLY A 199 0.26 11.05 1.98
N SER A 200 -0.68 10.39 2.64
CA SER A 200 -1.47 9.31 2.05
C SER A 200 -2.39 9.82 0.96
N ASN A 201 -2.62 9.02 -0.10
CA ASN A 201 -3.64 9.31 -1.11
C ASN A 201 -5.03 8.78 -0.72
N VAL A 202 -5.18 8.24 0.50
CA VAL A 202 -6.47 7.77 1.03
C VAL A 202 -7.29 8.93 1.54
N SER A 203 -8.55 9.04 1.11
CA SER A 203 -9.55 9.93 1.70
C SER A 203 -10.24 9.24 2.89
N PRO A 204 -9.99 9.65 4.15
CA PRO A 204 -10.58 8.98 5.32
C PRO A 204 -12.10 8.98 5.29
N VAL A 205 -12.72 10.08 4.88
CA VAL A 205 -14.18 10.23 4.84
C VAL A 205 -14.79 9.30 3.81
N GLU A 206 -14.24 9.26 2.60
CA GLU A 206 -14.73 8.37 1.54
C GLU A 206 -14.55 6.89 1.92
N THR A 207 -13.41 6.56 2.53
CA THR A 207 -13.14 5.20 3.00
C THR A 207 -14.11 4.76 4.10
N MET A 208 -14.43 5.65 5.06
CA MET A 208 -15.44 5.37 6.08
C MET A 208 -16.84 5.14 5.50
N VAL A 209 -17.25 5.97 4.52
CA VAL A 209 -18.54 5.80 3.84
C VAL A 209 -18.57 4.47 3.08
N ALA A 210 -17.49 4.13 2.38
CA ALA A 210 -17.36 2.87 1.68
C ALA A 210 -17.40 1.65 2.65
N MET A 211 -16.79 1.78 3.83
CA MET A 211 -16.82 0.74 4.88
C MET A 211 -18.24 0.53 5.42
N ILE A 212 -18.99 1.60 5.68
CA ILE A 212 -20.41 1.50 6.11
C ILE A 212 -21.25 0.82 5.02
N ALA A 213 -21.03 1.17 3.75
CA ALA A 213 -21.72 0.54 2.63
C ALA A 213 -21.39 -0.96 2.52
N ALA A 214 -20.13 -1.34 2.70
CA ALA A 214 -19.68 -2.73 2.71
C ALA A 214 -20.30 -3.51 3.89
N SER A 215 -20.36 -2.92 5.09
CA SER A 215 -21.01 -3.54 6.26
C SER A 215 -22.49 -3.82 6.01
N ARG A 216 -23.23 -2.85 5.45
CA ARG A 216 -24.64 -3.06 5.10
C ARG A 216 -24.83 -4.14 4.02
N GLN A 217 -23.92 -4.19 3.05
CA GLN A 217 -23.93 -5.22 2.02
C GLN A 217 -23.70 -6.62 2.61
N PHE A 218 -22.77 -6.74 3.57
CA PHE A 218 -22.53 -7.97 4.30
C PHE A 218 -23.76 -8.42 5.08
N GLU A 219 -24.41 -7.52 5.82
CA GLU A 219 -25.66 -7.83 6.54
C GLU A 219 -26.78 -8.34 5.61
N GLN A 220 -26.89 -7.74 4.41
CA GLN A 220 -27.85 -8.19 3.41
C GLN A 220 -27.53 -9.60 2.90
N GLN A 221 -26.25 -9.94 2.68
CA GLN A 221 -25.83 -11.29 2.29
C GLN A 221 -26.13 -12.31 3.40
N MET A 222 -25.85 -11.95 4.67
CA MET A 222 -26.16 -12.79 5.82
C MET A 222 -27.67 -13.03 5.97
N LYS A 223 -28.50 -12.00 5.78
CA LYS A 223 -29.95 -12.13 5.79
C LYS A 223 -30.47 -13.03 4.65
N SER A 224 -29.87 -12.94 3.48
CA SER A 224 -30.18 -13.81 2.36
C SER A 224 -29.83 -15.26 2.65
N LEU A 225 -28.70 -15.52 3.31
CA LEU A 225 -28.30 -16.84 3.79
C LEU A 225 -29.32 -17.41 4.77
N GLN A 226 -29.70 -16.65 5.81
CA GLN A 226 -30.71 -17.08 6.80
C GLN A 226 -32.05 -17.38 6.15
N THR A 227 -32.47 -16.56 5.19
CA THR A 227 -33.73 -16.78 4.44
C THR A 227 -33.66 -18.06 3.60
N ALA A 228 -32.51 -18.35 2.98
CA ALA A 228 -32.31 -19.59 2.22
C ALA A 228 -32.37 -20.82 3.14
N GLU A 229 -31.73 -20.74 4.29
CA GLU A 229 -31.68 -21.81 5.30
C GLU A 229 -33.08 -22.10 5.88
N THR A 230 -33.84 -21.06 6.25
CA THR A 230 -35.22 -21.23 6.75
C THR A 230 -36.15 -21.86 5.68
N ARG A 231 -35.99 -21.50 4.42
CA ARG A 231 -36.74 -22.12 3.30
C ARG A 231 -36.35 -23.57 3.10
N ASP A 232 -35.11 -23.93 3.26
CA ASP A 232 -34.62 -25.30 3.13
C ASP A 232 -35.14 -26.20 4.27
N GLN A 233 -35.15 -25.66 5.50
CA GLN A 233 -35.75 -26.32 6.67
C GLN A 233 -37.27 -26.51 6.52
N ALA A 234 -37.97 -25.50 5.99
CA ALA A 234 -39.41 -25.60 5.72
C ALA A 234 -39.70 -26.64 4.64
N ALA A 235 -38.92 -26.70 3.56
CA ALA A 235 -39.06 -27.69 2.51
C ALA A 235 -38.78 -29.12 3.00
N SER A 236 -37.75 -29.31 3.85
CA SER A 236 -37.42 -30.61 4.43
C SER A 236 -38.52 -31.16 5.36
N ARG A 237 -39.20 -30.26 6.12
CA ARG A 237 -40.37 -30.65 6.93
C ARG A 237 -41.56 -31.11 6.12
N LEU A 238 -41.74 -30.53 4.94
CA LEU A 238 -42.86 -30.94 4.03
C LEU A 238 -42.55 -32.27 3.33
N LEU A 239 -41.30 -32.67 3.22
CA LEU A 239 -40.84 -33.91 2.59
C LEU A 239 -40.63 -35.06 3.57
N SER A 240 -40.68 -34.82 4.91
CA SER A 240 -40.64 -35.89 5.91
C SER A 240 -42.00 -36.57 5.97
N PRO A 241 -42.14 -37.89 5.65
CA PRO A 241 -43.39 -38.59 5.83
C PRO A 241 -43.73 -38.67 7.31
N SER A 242 -44.98 -38.33 7.65
CA SER A 242 -45.61 -38.53 8.94
C SER A 242 -45.72 -40.01 9.28
#